data_d90ae927e2eb7747c42f3331ab853d99
#
_entry.id   d90ae927e2eb7747c42f3331ab853d99
#
_cell.length_a   1.000
_cell.length_b   1.000
_cell.length_c   1.000
_cell.angle_alpha   90.00
_cell.angle_beta   90.00
_cell.angle_gamma   90.00
#
_symmetry.space_group_name_H-M   'P 1'
#
loop_
_entity.id
_entity.type
_entity.pdbx_description
1 polymer ?
#
loop_
_entity_poly.entity_id
_entity_poly.type
_entity_poly.pdbx_seq_one_letter_code
_entity_poly.pdbx_strand_id
1 'polypeptide(L)'
;MLFKILYKTVITLALIYFILIILEYARQGFINDLSLQKVDLSIQNSIKEPIYLVSYADGLEYVYHNQNATTHYAINKGIDFIFNYKKKHINQAFIEKNQEIFNEPAGAGLWLWKPYIILETMKNAPEGAIIVYLDSAFVIKKHISNLTNLLGDNDILLVHDRNRKNGSFVKGETFALMDCLTDECRNDDHIWSAVIIVRNTKLSRSFIEKWLKSCEDIRILSGKDYNIHPNYDEYKWHHSDQSVLSLIYHKNPQSVKVIEYEETTSSLSWFHRKYSNSSPLKPWYSIYGIDPIINFNTNGKVLPSTALINTPPIVRLRKWVIEYTQ
;
A
#
# COMPACT_ATOMS: atom_id res chain seq x y z
N MET A 1 55.66 -2.25 4.49
CA MET A 1 54.77 -3.43 4.66
C MET A 1 53.34 -3.00 5.03
N LEU A 2 53.14 -2.17 6.03
CA LEU A 2 51.85 -1.72 6.51
C LEU A 2 51.00 -1.02 5.43
N PHE A 3 51.61 -0.12 4.64
CA PHE A 3 50.93 0.60 3.56
C PHE A 3 50.39 -0.33 2.45
N LYS A 4 51.10 -1.39 2.10
CA LYS A 4 50.64 -2.39 1.12
C LYS A 4 49.47 -3.22 1.66
N ILE A 5 49.47 -3.51 2.95
CA ILE A 5 48.35 -4.23 3.61
C ILE A 5 47.12 -3.35 3.61
N LEU A 6 47.26 -2.09 4.07
CA LEU A 6 46.17 -1.13 4.12
C LEU A 6 45.55 -0.90 2.72
N TYR A 7 46.39 -0.71 1.70
CA TYR A 7 45.94 -0.55 0.31
C TYR A 7 45.15 -1.77 -0.20
N LYS A 8 45.66 -3.00 0.05
CA LYS A 8 44.91 -4.22 -0.32
C LYS A 8 43.60 -4.34 0.40
N THR A 9 43.55 -4.01 1.69
CA THR A 9 42.32 -4.04 2.49
C THR A 9 41.28 -3.05 1.93
N VAL A 10 41.68 -1.81 1.63
CA VAL A 10 40.79 -0.81 1.03
C VAL A 10 40.23 -1.26 -0.31
N ILE A 11 41.07 -1.83 -1.20
CA ILE A 11 40.60 -2.35 -2.48
C ILE A 11 39.61 -3.50 -2.28
N THR A 12 39.91 -4.43 -1.38
CA THR A 12 39.04 -5.57 -1.11
C THR A 12 37.68 -5.09 -0.59
N LEU A 13 37.64 -4.14 0.34
CA LEU A 13 36.41 -3.57 0.84
C LEU A 13 35.64 -2.83 -0.25
N ALA A 14 36.31 -2.09 -1.12
CA ALA A 14 35.67 -1.43 -2.27
C ALA A 14 35.06 -2.43 -3.25
N LEU A 15 35.74 -3.54 -3.54
CA LEU A 15 35.24 -4.62 -4.39
C LEU A 15 34.02 -5.32 -3.77
N ILE A 16 34.08 -5.63 -2.49
CA ILE A 16 32.94 -6.22 -1.76
C ILE A 16 31.75 -5.27 -1.83
N TYR A 17 31.96 -3.98 -1.57
CA TYR A 17 30.94 -2.97 -1.64
C TYR A 17 30.31 -2.88 -3.04
N PHE A 18 31.12 -2.91 -4.10
CA PHE A 18 30.63 -2.89 -5.49
C PHE A 18 29.80 -4.14 -5.84
N ILE A 19 30.25 -5.32 -5.39
CA ILE A 19 29.48 -6.57 -5.56
C ILE A 19 28.13 -6.47 -4.83
N LEU A 20 28.10 -5.92 -3.62
CA LEU A 20 26.88 -5.74 -2.86
C LEU A 20 25.89 -4.80 -3.58
N ILE A 21 26.39 -3.77 -4.28
CA ILE A 21 25.57 -2.88 -5.13
C ILE A 21 24.91 -3.68 -6.25
N ILE A 22 25.70 -4.43 -7.02
CA ILE A 22 25.19 -5.20 -8.16
C ILE A 22 24.13 -6.20 -7.71
N LEU A 23 24.38 -6.90 -6.61
CA LEU A 23 23.45 -7.87 -6.06
C LEU A 23 22.14 -7.22 -5.58
N GLU A 24 22.20 -6.00 -5.04
CA GLU A 24 21.00 -5.26 -4.62
C GLU A 24 20.19 -4.76 -5.82
N TYR A 25 20.85 -4.30 -6.90
CA TYR A 25 20.15 -3.98 -8.16
C TYR A 25 19.45 -5.21 -8.75
N ALA A 26 20.12 -6.36 -8.76
CA ALA A 26 19.51 -7.60 -9.19
C ALA A 26 18.31 -8.00 -8.33
N ARG A 27 18.40 -7.80 -7.00
CA ARG A 27 17.29 -8.03 -6.07
C ARG A 27 16.11 -7.11 -6.33
N GLN A 28 16.35 -5.82 -6.60
CA GLN A 28 15.27 -4.88 -6.90
C GLN A 28 14.57 -5.21 -8.22
N GLY A 29 15.34 -5.58 -9.25
CA GLY A 29 14.78 -6.10 -10.49
C GLY A 29 13.87 -7.30 -10.24
N PHE A 30 14.33 -8.25 -9.43
CA PHE A 30 13.56 -9.43 -9.05
C PHE A 30 12.28 -9.08 -8.27
N ILE A 31 12.33 -8.15 -7.30
CA ILE A 31 11.13 -7.68 -6.58
C ILE A 31 10.12 -7.04 -7.53
N ASN A 32 10.58 -6.30 -8.54
CA ASN A 32 9.71 -5.71 -9.55
C ASN A 32 8.97 -6.77 -10.38
N ASP A 33 9.59 -7.92 -10.63
CA ASP A 33 9.01 -9.02 -11.38
C ASP A 33 8.12 -9.94 -10.54
N LEU A 34 8.23 -9.87 -9.20
CA LEU A 34 7.38 -10.64 -8.29
C LEU A 34 5.91 -10.19 -8.26
N SER A 35 5.57 -9.09 -8.94
CA SER A 35 4.20 -8.64 -9.03
C SER A 35 3.31 -9.72 -9.64
N LEU A 36 2.42 -10.30 -8.83
CA LEU A 36 1.40 -11.28 -9.23
C LEU A 36 1.93 -12.61 -9.81
N GLN A 37 3.03 -13.12 -9.31
CA GLN A 37 3.31 -14.54 -9.51
C GLN A 37 2.16 -15.35 -8.89
N LYS A 38 1.72 -16.41 -9.58
CA LYS A 38 0.75 -17.35 -9.01
C LYS A 38 1.29 -17.83 -7.67
N VAL A 39 0.59 -17.47 -6.60
CA VAL A 39 0.91 -17.97 -5.27
C VAL A 39 0.65 -19.47 -5.28
N ASP A 40 1.59 -20.26 -4.80
CA ASP A 40 1.37 -21.69 -4.62
C ASP A 40 0.26 -21.88 -3.58
N LEU A 41 -0.87 -22.39 -4.01
CA LEU A 41 -2.04 -22.61 -3.16
C LEU A 41 -1.73 -23.53 -1.96
N SER A 42 -0.76 -24.44 -2.10
CA SER A 42 -0.35 -25.32 -1.00
C SER A 42 0.31 -24.53 0.14
N ILE A 43 1.15 -23.58 -0.20
CA ILE A 43 1.81 -22.69 0.78
C ILE A 43 0.78 -21.74 1.39
N GLN A 44 -0.08 -21.15 0.56
CA GLN A 44 -1.13 -20.24 0.99
C GLN A 44 -2.07 -20.88 2.02
N ASN A 45 -2.49 -22.12 1.77
CA ASN A 45 -3.39 -22.87 2.63
C ASN A 45 -2.72 -23.38 3.93
N SER A 46 -1.38 -23.40 3.99
CA SER A 46 -0.63 -23.84 5.18
C SER A 46 -0.52 -22.75 6.25
N ILE A 47 -0.77 -21.47 5.88
CA ILE A 47 -0.63 -20.35 6.79
C ILE A 47 -2.01 -19.99 7.34
N LYS A 48 -2.15 -20.04 8.64
CA LYS A 48 -3.37 -19.56 9.31
C LYS A 48 -3.39 -18.03 9.24
N GLU A 49 -4.44 -17.46 8.67
CA GLU A 49 -4.64 -16.01 8.49
C GLU A 49 -3.44 -15.30 7.80
N PRO A 50 -3.09 -15.69 6.55
CA PRO A 50 -1.96 -15.09 5.86
C PRO A 50 -2.16 -13.58 5.64
N ILE A 51 -1.06 -12.82 5.73
CA ILE A 51 -1.07 -11.37 5.58
C ILE A 51 -0.52 -10.98 4.21
N TYR A 52 -1.34 -10.29 3.45
CA TYR A 52 -1.02 -9.75 2.13
C TYR A 52 -0.77 -8.25 2.21
N LEU A 53 0.37 -7.78 1.72
CA LEU A 53 0.59 -6.36 1.45
C LEU A 53 0.24 -6.08 -0.01
N VAL A 54 -0.62 -5.09 -0.21
CA VAL A 54 -1.08 -4.66 -1.53
C VAL A 54 -0.74 -3.21 -1.74
N SER A 55 -0.12 -2.88 -2.86
CA SER A 55 0.17 -1.52 -3.29
C SER A 55 0.05 -1.39 -4.80
N TYR A 56 -0.02 -0.14 -5.29
CA TYR A 56 -0.12 0.14 -6.73
C TYR A 56 0.89 1.19 -7.17
N ALA A 57 1.44 1.02 -8.36
CA ALA A 57 2.28 2.02 -9.02
C ALA A 57 1.94 2.12 -10.51
N ASP A 58 1.68 3.35 -10.97
CA ASP A 58 1.50 3.67 -12.38
C ASP A 58 1.83 5.14 -12.65
N GLY A 59 2.09 5.47 -13.92
CA GLY A 59 2.35 6.82 -14.37
C GLY A 59 3.80 7.27 -14.15
N LEU A 60 4.06 8.07 -13.15
CA LEU A 60 5.37 8.71 -12.97
C LEU A 60 6.41 7.76 -12.36
N GLU A 61 7.64 7.83 -12.82
CA GLU A 61 8.75 6.95 -12.42
C GLU A 61 8.95 6.87 -10.89
N TYR A 62 8.84 8.00 -10.20
CA TYR A 62 9.01 8.02 -8.75
C TYR A 62 7.97 7.16 -7.99
N VAL A 63 6.78 6.93 -8.55
CA VAL A 63 5.75 6.09 -7.92
C VAL A 63 6.19 4.63 -7.91
N TYR A 64 6.85 4.17 -8.98
CA TYR A 64 7.45 2.83 -9.03
C TYR A 64 8.60 2.68 -8.02
N HIS A 65 9.45 3.70 -7.90
CA HIS A 65 10.52 3.71 -6.89
C HIS A 65 9.95 3.69 -5.47
N ASN A 66 8.88 4.42 -5.22
CA ASN A 66 8.20 4.41 -3.93
C ASN A 66 7.62 3.03 -3.61
N GLN A 67 6.96 2.37 -4.57
CA GLN A 67 6.44 1.01 -4.40
C GLN A 67 7.56 0.03 -4.06
N ASN A 68 8.69 0.11 -4.76
CA ASN A 68 9.86 -0.71 -4.47
C ASN A 68 10.40 -0.47 -3.06
N ALA A 69 10.46 0.79 -2.63
CA ALA A 69 10.88 1.13 -1.28
C ALA A 69 9.91 0.57 -0.24
N THR A 70 8.60 0.72 -0.42
CA THR A 70 7.59 0.13 0.47
C THR A 70 7.76 -1.39 0.56
N THR A 71 7.97 -2.08 -0.56
CA THR A 71 8.25 -3.51 -0.60
C THR A 71 9.51 -3.88 0.16
N HIS A 72 10.59 -3.10 -0.03
CA HIS A 72 11.85 -3.33 0.68
C HIS A 72 11.67 -3.24 2.20
N TYR A 73 10.96 -2.22 2.67
CA TYR A 73 10.68 -2.04 4.11
C TYR A 73 9.67 -3.05 4.67
N ALA A 74 8.90 -3.72 3.82
CA ALA A 74 7.97 -4.77 4.20
C ALA A 74 8.64 -6.12 4.50
N ILE A 75 9.86 -6.35 3.97
CA ILE A 75 10.60 -7.61 4.15
C ILE A 75 10.90 -7.82 5.65
N ASN A 76 10.64 -9.02 6.16
CA ASN A 76 10.79 -9.41 7.57
C ASN A 76 9.92 -8.60 8.56
N LYS A 77 8.82 -8.03 8.09
CA LYS A 77 7.85 -7.31 8.94
C LYS A 77 6.57 -8.10 9.22
N GLY A 78 6.60 -9.43 9.04
CA GLY A 78 5.45 -10.31 9.31
C GLY A 78 4.40 -10.32 8.20
N ILE A 79 4.78 -9.93 6.99
CA ILE A 79 3.96 -10.00 5.79
C ILE A 79 4.31 -11.29 5.06
N ASP A 80 3.29 -12.08 4.70
CA ASP A 80 3.48 -13.38 4.05
C ASP A 80 3.56 -13.24 2.53
N PHE A 81 2.77 -12.32 1.94
CA PHE A 81 2.73 -12.10 0.49
C PHE A 81 2.72 -10.61 0.17
N ILE A 82 3.44 -10.22 -0.89
CA ILE A 82 3.51 -8.83 -1.36
C ILE A 82 3.02 -8.77 -2.81
N PHE A 83 1.96 -8.01 -3.05
CA PHE A 83 1.37 -7.80 -4.36
C PHE A 83 1.57 -6.36 -4.82
N ASN A 84 2.55 -6.17 -5.70
CA ASN A 84 2.88 -4.90 -6.32
C ASN A 84 2.11 -4.74 -7.63
N TYR A 85 0.87 -4.27 -7.53
CA TYR A 85 0.02 -4.03 -8.69
C TYR A 85 0.55 -2.89 -9.57
N LYS A 86 0.31 -3.02 -10.86
CA LYS A 86 0.55 -2.03 -11.92
C LYS A 86 -0.63 -2.08 -12.90
N LYS A 87 -0.78 -1.10 -13.77
CA LYS A 87 -1.87 -1.05 -14.75
C LYS A 87 -2.01 -2.36 -15.56
N LYS A 88 -0.88 -2.98 -15.96
CA LYS A 88 -0.87 -4.26 -16.68
C LYS A 88 -1.53 -5.44 -15.94
N HIS A 89 -1.78 -5.31 -14.64
CA HIS A 89 -2.42 -6.35 -13.81
C HIS A 89 -3.93 -6.12 -13.62
N ILE A 90 -4.46 -5.00 -14.10
CA ILE A 90 -5.89 -4.75 -14.14
C ILE A 90 -6.47 -5.42 -15.38
N ASN A 91 -7.59 -6.12 -15.21
CA ASN A 91 -8.24 -6.79 -16.33
C ASN A 91 -8.56 -5.80 -17.44
N GLN A 92 -8.21 -6.13 -18.69
CA GLN A 92 -8.38 -5.24 -19.83
C GLN A 92 -9.86 -4.88 -20.06
N ALA A 93 -10.78 -5.83 -19.90
CA ALA A 93 -12.21 -5.57 -20.04
C ALA A 93 -12.74 -4.61 -18.97
N PHE A 94 -12.15 -4.61 -17.76
CA PHE A 94 -12.47 -3.63 -16.71
C PHE A 94 -11.96 -2.23 -17.07
N ILE A 95 -10.76 -2.12 -17.66
CA ILE A 95 -10.21 -0.86 -18.16
C ILE A 95 -11.10 -0.30 -19.27
N GLU A 96 -11.47 -1.13 -20.23
CA GLU A 96 -12.32 -0.73 -21.37
C GLU A 96 -13.71 -0.27 -20.92
N LYS A 97 -14.34 -1.01 -20.00
CA LYS A 97 -15.61 -0.63 -19.39
C LYS A 97 -15.57 0.74 -18.73
N ASN A 98 -14.45 1.07 -18.09
CA ASN A 98 -14.24 2.31 -17.32
C ASN A 98 -13.25 3.27 -18.01
N GLN A 99 -13.16 3.23 -19.34
CA GLN A 99 -12.14 3.95 -20.12
C GLN A 99 -12.14 5.46 -19.83
N GLU A 100 -13.30 6.07 -19.68
CA GLU A 100 -13.43 7.49 -19.36
C GLU A 100 -12.69 7.84 -18.05
N ILE A 101 -12.81 7.00 -17.03
CA ILE A 101 -12.14 7.18 -15.74
C ILE A 101 -10.63 6.90 -15.88
N PHE A 102 -10.23 5.81 -16.56
CA PHE A 102 -8.82 5.47 -16.73
C PHE A 102 -8.05 6.45 -17.64
N ASN A 103 -8.74 7.28 -18.42
CA ASN A 103 -8.14 8.35 -19.19
C ASN A 103 -7.86 9.61 -18.35
N GLU A 104 -8.41 9.73 -17.14
CA GLU A 104 -8.11 10.84 -16.24
C GLU A 104 -6.68 10.71 -15.69
N PRO A 105 -5.82 11.75 -15.84
CA PRO A 105 -4.42 11.66 -15.42
C PRO A 105 -4.24 11.65 -13.90
N ALA A 106 -5.16 12.29 -13.17
CA ALA A 106 -5.13 12.35 -11.72
C ALA A 106 -5.28 10.93 -11.14
N GLY A 107 -4.36 10.53 -10.25
CA GLY A 107 -4.40 9.23 -9.60
C GLY A 107 -4.39 8.04 -10.55
N ALA A 108 -3.89 8.21 -11.80
CA ALA A 108 -3.86 7.18 -12.84
C ALA A 108 -5.25 6.53 -13.06
N GLY A 109 -6.27 7.37 -13.24
CA GLY A 109 -7.67 6.96 -13.35
C GLY A 109 -8.45 7.17 -12.05
N LEU A 110 -8.26 8.34 -11.41
CA LEU A 110 -9.01 8.78 -10.22
C LEU A 110 -8.99 7.76 -9.07
N TRP A 111 -7.93 6.96 -8.99
CA TRP A 111 -7.78 5.87 -7.99
C TRP A 111 -8.86 4.77 -8.06
N LEU A 112 -9.63 4.64 -9.15
CA LEU A 112 -10.60 3.56 -9.37
C LEU A 112 -9.97 2.17 -9.19
N TRP A 113 -8.70 2.04 -9.57
CA TRP A 113 -7.94 0.80 -9.42
C TRP A 113 -7.80 0.34 -7.95
N LYS A 114 -7.93 1.24 -6.96
CA LYS A 114 -7.68 0.91 -5.54
C LYS A 114 -8.66 -0.11 -4.99
N PRO A 115 -9.99 0.12 -4.97
CA PRO A 115 -10.94 -0.92 -4.55
C PRO A 115 -10.88 -2.16 -5.45
N TYR A 116 -10.55 -2.00 -6.73
CA TYR A 116 -10.40 -3.12 -7.68
C TYR A 116 -9.29 -4.08 -7.24
N ILE A 117 -8.06 -3.60 -7.00
CA ILE A 117 -6.93 -4.46 -6.62
C ILE A 117 -7.10 -5.09 -5.23
N ILE A 118 -7.73 -4.39 -4.30
CA ILE A 118 -8.06 -4.94 -2.99
C ILE A 118 -9.02 -6.12 -3.18
N LEU A 119 -10.10 -5.93 -3.92
CA LEU A 119 -11.10 -6.97 -4.19
C LEU A 119 -10.50 -8.17 -4.95
N GLU A 120 -9.66 -7.92 -5.96
CA GLU A 120 -8.97 -8.99 -6.70
C GLU A 120 -8.02 -9.79 -5.79
N THR A 121 -7.33 -9.12 -4.85
CA THR A 121 -6.54 -9.83 -3.85
C THR A 121 -7.42 -10.69 -2.95
N MET A 122 -8.55 -10.16 -2.48
CA MET A 122 -9.50 -10.90 -1.64
C MET A 122 -10.08 -12.13 -2.35
N LYS A 123 -10.36 -12.05 -3.65
CA LYS A 123 -10.84 -13.20 -4.45
C LYS A 123 -9.81 -14.33 -4.55
N ASN A 124 -8.52 -14.00 -4.51
CA ASN A 124 -7.42 -14.94 -4.64
C ASN A 124 -6.83 -15.39 -3.30
N ALA A 125 -7.18 -14.72 -2.20
CA ALA A 125 -6.74 -15.04 -0.85
C ALA A 125 -7.74 -15.99 -0.16
N PRO A 126 -7.29 -16.86 0.77
CA PRO A 126 -8.20 -17.70 1.54
C PRO A 126 -9.11 -16.86 2.45
N GLU A 127 -10.22 -17.46 2.86
CA GLU A 127 -11.10 -16.87 3.88
C GLU A 127 -10.31 -16.63 5.18
N GLY A 128 -10.53 -15.48 5.83
CA GLY A 128 -9.82 -15.07 7.02
C GLY A 128 -8.45 -14.40 6.78
N ALA A 129 -7.92 -14.44 5.56
CA ALA A 129 -6.67 -13.74 5.21
C ALA A 129 -6.78 -12.24 5.49
N ILE A 130 -5.67 -11.62 5.90
CA ILE A 130 -5.62 -10.18 6.15
C ILE A 130 -4.96 -9.48 4.96
N ILE A 131 -5.67 -8.56 4.33
CA ILE A 131 -5.17 -7.73 3.25
C ILE A 131 -4.85 -6.34 3.81
N VAL A 132 -3.60 -5.93 3.72
CA VAL A 132 -3.10 -4.61 4.11
C VAL A 132 -2.83 -3.84 2.83
N TYR A 133 -3.70 -2.89 2.49
CA TYR A 133 -3.45 -1.94 1.43
C TYR A 133 -2.69 -0.73 1.99
N LEU A 134 -1.60 -0.38 1.33
CA LEU A 134 -0.86 0.86 1.57
C LEU A 134 -0.61 1.58 0.24
N ASP A 135 -0.82 2.89 0.21
CA ASP A 135 -0.30 3.70 -0.89
C ASP A 135 1.20 3.47 -1.03
N SER A 136 1.72 3.55 -2.25
CA SER A 136 3.14 3.29 -2.56
C SER A 136 4.10 4.37 -2.01
N ALA A 137 3.85 4.90 -0.82
CA ALA A 137 4.63 5.96 -0.20
C ALA A 137 4.88 5.72 1.29
N PHE A 138 4.80 4.46 1.74
CA PHE A 138 4.96 4.11 3.15
C PHE A 138 6.24 3.34 3.44
N VAL A 139 6.90 3.71 4.53
CA VAL A 139 7.89 2.89 5.22
C VAL A 139 7.20 2.14 6.36
N ILE A 140 7.30 0.82 6.35
CA ILE A 140 6.84 -0.04 7.44
C ILE A 140 7.98 -0.10 8.48
N LYS A 141 7.82 0.62 9.58
CA LYS A 141 8.86 0.75 10.63
C LYS A 141 8.91 -0.44 11.56
N LYS A 142 7.74 -0.99 11.93
CA LYS A 142 7.59 -2.09 12.90
C LYS A 142 6.97 -3.31 12.23
N HIS A 143 6.92 -4.41 12.97
CA HIS A 143 6.19 -5.60 12.55
C HIS A 143 4.72 -5.25 12.26
N ILE A 144 4.16 -5.78 11.18
CA ILE A 144 2.83 -5.39 10.68
C ILE A 144 1.71 -5.74 11.67
N SER A 145 1.95 -6.71 12.57
CA SER A 145 1.00 -7.07 13.63
C SER A 145 0.65 -5.89 14.55
N ASN A 146 1.50 -4.89 14.67
CA ASN A 146 1.17 -3.68 15.43
C ASN A 146 -0.02 -2.90 14.83
N LEU A 147 -0.28 -3.08 13.53
CA LEU A 147 -1.44 -2.52 12.86
C LEU A 147 -2.57 -3.54 12.71
N THR A 148 -2.25 -4.77 12.26
CA THR A 148 -3.29 -5.78 12.02
C THR A 148 -3.99 -6.21 13.30
N ASN A 149 -3.31 -6.17 14.46
CA ASN A 149 -3.93 -6.46 15.76
C ASN A 149 -4.96 -5.39 16.17
N LEU A 150 -4.86 -4.16 15.64
CA LEU A 150 -5.86 -3.12 15.88
C LEU A 150 -7.21 -3.48 15.25
N LEU A 151 -7.24 -4.35 14.25
CA LEU A 151 -8.47 -4.86 13.66
C LEU A 151 -9.39 -5.54 14.70
N GLY A 152 -8.79 -6.29 15.65
CA GLY A 152 -9.55 -7.05 16.65
C GLY A 152 -10.53 -8.02 15.99
N ASP A 153 -11.76 -8.03 16.48
CA ASP A 153 -12.86 -8.86 15.95
C ASP A 153 -13.57 -8.25 14.73
N ASN A 154 -13.14 -7.07 14.28
CA ASN A 154 -13.73 -6.43 13.11
C ASN A 154 -13.17 -7.00 11.82
N ASP A 155 -13.90 -6.83 10.73
CA ASP A 155 -13.49 -7.27 9.40
C ASP A 155 -12.73 -6.18 8.64
N ILE A 156 -12.91 -4.91 9.02
CA ILE A 156 -12.36 -3.76 8.31
C ILE A 156 -11.76 -2.79 9.32
N LEU A 157 -10.56 -2.30 9.03
CA LEU A 157 -9.94 -1.19 9.76
C LEU A 157 -9.65 -0.07 8.78
N LEU A 158 -10.20 1.09 9.08
CA LEU A 158 -10.01 2.33 8.36
C LEU A 158 -9.32 3.37 9.26
N VAL A 159 -8.89 4.46 8.66
CA VAL A 159 -8.18 5.53 9.37
C VAL A 159 -8.89 6.85 9.12
N HIS A 160 -9.14 7.63 10.16
CA HIS A 160 -9.63 9.00 9.99
C HIS A 160 -8.57 9.88 9.32
N ASP A 161 -8.99 10.72 8.38
CA ASP A 161 -8.12 11.70 7.75
C ASP A 161 -7.98 12.95 8.63
N ARG A 162 -7.42 12.75 9.81
CA ARG A 162 -7.23 13.79 10.82
C ARG A 162 -8.58 14.48 11.15
N ASN A 163 -8.58 15.81 11.33
CA ASN A 163 -9.79 16.57 11.66
C ASN A 163 -10.58 17.00 10.41
N ARG A 164 -10.66 16.14 9.37
CA ARG A 164 -11.38 16.44 8.13
C ARG A 164 -12.79 15.90 8.20
N LYS A 165 -13.77 16.69 7.70
CA LYS A 165 -15.17 16.31 7.60
C LYS A 165 -15.59 16.08 6.17
N ASN A 166 -16.59 15.22 5.94
CA ASN A 166 -17.09 14.89 4.61
C ASN A 166 -17.58 16.13 3.86
N GLY A 167 -18.28 17.07 4.52
CA GLY A 167 -18.77 18.30 3.89
C GLY A 167 -17.69 19.14 3.22
N SER A 168 -16.44 19.07 3.73
CA SER A 168 -15.32 19.81 3.13
C SER A 168 -14.63 19.09 1.98
N PHE A 169 -14.76 17.75 1.87
CA PHE A 169 -13.97 16.95 0.94
C PHE A 169 -14.77 15.98 0.08
N VAL A 170 -16.09 16.05 0.15
CA VAL A 170 -17.01 15.35 -0.76
C VAL A 170 -17.86 16.40 -1.47
N LYS A 171 -17.96 16.34 -2.79
CA LYS A 171 -18.80 17.27 -3.55
C LYS A 171 -20.29 16.96 -3.37
N GLY A 172 -21.13 17.96 -3.49
CA GLY A 172 -22.59 17.87 -3.30
C GLY A 172 -23.25 16.80 -4.17
N GLU A 173 -22.84 16.67 -5.43
CA GLU A 173 -23.34 15.65 -6.35
C GLU A 173 -23.04 14.23 -5.86
N THR A 174 -21.87 13.99 -5.27
CA THR A 174 -21.50 12.68 -4.73
C THR A 174 -22.39 12.33 -3.54
N PHE A 175 -22.70 13.28 -2.65
CA PHE A 175 -23.68 13.08 -1.59
C PHE A 175 -25.05 12.71 -2.16
N ALA A 176 -25.52 13.44 -3.20
CA ALA A 176 -26.81 13.20 -3.83
C ALA A 176 -26.88 11.82 -4.53
N LEU A 177 -25.90 11.51 -5.37
CA LEU A 177 -25.86 10.26 -6.13
C LEU A 177 -25.64 9.02 -5.26
N MET A 178 -25.03 9.21 -4.08
CA MET A 178 -24.84 8.13 -3.11
C MET A 178 -25.93 8.12 -2.03
N ASP A 179 -26.99 8.92 -2.18
CA ASP A 179 -28.10 8.98 -1.22
C ASP A 179 -27.63 9.22 0.22
N CYS A 180 -26.85 10.30 0.43
CA CYS A 180 -26.20 10.68 1.68
C CYS A 180 -26.34 12.18 2.00
N LEU A 181 -27.47 12.82 1.62
CA LEU A 181 -27.76 14.25 1.82
C LEU A 181 -28.27 14.54 3.23
N THR A 182 -27.64 13.98 4.27
CA THR A 182 -28.00 14.23 5.66
C THR A 182 -26.90 15.00 6.38
N ASP A 183 -27.27 15.72 7.45
CA ASP A 183 -26.30 16.45 8.25
C ASP A 183 -25.31 15.50 8.96
N GLU A 184 -25.76 14.30 9.34
CA GLU A 184 -24.90 13.27 9.93
C GLU A 184 -23.81 12.84 8.92
N CYS A 185 -24.19 12.54 7.68
CA CYS A 185 -23.25 12.15 6.65
C CYS A 185 -22.27 13.28 6.29
N ARG A 186 -22.77 14.53 6.22
CA ARG A 186 -21.98 15.74 5.97
C ARG A 186 -20.95 15.98 7.07
N ASN A 187 -21.36 15.84 8.34
CA ASN A 187 -20.52 16.15 9.50
C ASN A 187 -19.67 14.97 9.99
N ASP A 188 -19.82 13.79 9.38
CA ASP A 188 -19.02 12.63 9.72
C ASP A 188 -17.54 12.84 9.34
N ASP A 189 -16.65 12.09 10.02
CA ASP A 189 -15.21 12.17 9.80
C ASP A 189 -14.82 11.56 8.46
N HIS A 190 -13.92 12.26 7.76
CA HIS A 190 -13.44 11.83 6.47
C HIS A 190 -12.43 10.70 6.63
N ILE A 191 -12.58 9.63 5.85
CA ILE A 191 -11.70 8.45 5.91
C ILE A 191 -10.48 8.66 5.02
N TRP A 192 -9.31 8.28 5.50
CA TRP A 192 -8.06 8.32 4.75
C TRP A 192 -7.82 7.00 4.01
N SER A 193 -7.96 7.01 2.68
CA SER A 193 -7.87 5.81 1.85
C SER A 193 -6.44 5.31 1.59
N ALA A 194 -5.41 5.93 2.16
CA ALA A 194 -4.02 5.52 1.97
C ALA A 194 -3.60 4.30 2.80
N VAL A 195 -4.37 3.96 3.84
CA VAL A 195 -4.18 2.79 4.71
C VAL A 195 -5.52 2.10 4.91
N ILE A 196 -5.64 0.86 4.45
CA ILE A 196 -6.87 0.06 4.59
C ILE A 196 -6.45 -1.35 4.98
N ILE A 197 -7.03 -1.90 6.02
CA ILE A 197 -6.80 -3.29 6.43
C ILE A 197 -8.14 -4.01 6.43
N VAL A 198 -8.21 -5.14 5.73
CA VAL A 198 -9.43 -5.95 5.67
C VAL A 198 -9.12 -7.41 5.96
N ARG A 199 -9.93 -8.04 6.78
CA ARG A 199 -10.02 -9.50 6.90
C ARG A 199 -10.90 -9.99 5.75
N ASN A 200 -10.45 -11.00 5.02
CA ASN A 200 -11.18 -11.54 3.88
C ASN A 200 -12.40 -12.34 4.34
N THR A 201 -13.51 -11.68 4.49
CA THR A 201 -14.82 -12.27 4.84
C THR A 201 -15.88 -11.88 3.81
N LYS A 202 -17.03 -12.53 3.85
CA LYS A 202 -18.15 -12.15 2.98
C LYS A 202 -18.60 -10.71 3.19
N LEU A 203 -18.56 -10.22 4.44
CA LEU A 203 -18.97 -8.86 4.79
C LEU A 203 -17.99 -7.83 4.23
N SER A 204 -16.69 -8.00 4.47
CA SER A 204 -15.67 -7.08 3.96
C SER A 204 -15.58 -7.09 2.44
N ARG A 205 -15.74 -8.25 1.77
CA ARG A 205 -15.85 -8.32 0.30
C ARG A 205 -17.02 -7.48 -0.20
N SER A 206 -18.20 -7.62 0.40
CA SER A 206 -19.37 -6.82 0.03
C SER A 206 -19.15 -5.32 0.23
N PHE A 207 -18.44 -4.92 1.29
CA PHE A 207 -18.07 -3.53 1.54
C PHE A 207 -17.15 -2.98 0.42
N ILE A 208 -16.10 -3.71 0.07
CA ILE A 208 -15.16 -3.30 -1.00
C ILE A 208 -15.84 -3.33 -2.37
N GLU A 209 -16.77 -4.28 -2.64
CA GLU A 209 -17.58 -4.31 -3.86
C GLU A 209 -18.48 -3.07 -4.00
N LYS A 210 -19.12 -2.63 -2.92
CA LYS A 210 -19.92 -1.40 -2.92
C LYS A 210 -19.04 -0.18 -3.21
N TRP A 211 -17.86 -0.10 -2.59
CA TRP A 211 -16.92 0.99 -2.86
C TRP A 211 -16.48 0.98 -4.32
N LEU A 212 -16.06 -0.17 -4.87
CA LEU A 212 -15.68 -0.31 -6.27
C LEU A 212 -16.81 0.12 -7.21
N LYS A 213 -18.02 -0.40 -6.99
CA LYS A 213 -19.18 -0.09 -7.82
C LYS A 213 -19.54 1.40 -7.83
N SER A 214 -19.46 2.06 -6.68
CA SER A 214 -19.68 3.52 -6.60
C SER A 214 -18.58 4.30 -7.31
N CYS A 215 -17.33 3.83 -7.26
CA CYS A 215 -16.21 4.44 -7.99
C CYS A 215 -16.28 4.25 -9.53
N GLU A 216 -17.09 3.31 -10.05
CA GLU A 216 -17.28 3.14 -11.48
C GLU A 216 -18.18 4.22 -12.12
N ASP A 217 -18.85 5.07 -11.35
CA ASP A 217 -19.57 6.22 -11.85
C ASP A 217 -18.68 7.48 -11.80
N ILE A 218 -18.30 7.99 -12.98
CA ILE A 218 -17.42 9.14 -13.07
C ILE A 218 -18.02 10.41 -12.43
N ARG A 219 -19.35 10.52 -12.38
CA ARG A 219 -20.04 11.65 -11.75
C ARG A 219 -19.90 11.59 -10.22
N ILE A 220 -19.74 10.40 -9.63
CA ILE A 220 -19.45 10.19 -8.21
C ILE A 220 -17.97 10.39 -7.92
N LEU A 221 -17.11 9.81 -8.77
CA LEU A 221 -15.67 9.68 -8.49
C LEU A 221 -14.87 10.93 -8.84
N SER A 222 -15.24 11.67 -9.90
CA SER A 222 -14.47 12.83 -10.33
C SER A 222 -14.84 14.10 -9.56
N GLY A 223 -13.90 15.04 -9.49
CA GLY A 223 -14.16 16.39 -8.97
C GLY A 223 -14.84 17.33 -9.96
N LYS A 224 -15.23 16.85 -11.16
CA LYS A 224 -15.95 17.65 -12.16
C LYS A 224 -17.36 17.94 -11.69
N ASP A 225 -17.89 19.10 -12.10
CA ASP A 225 -19.27 19.50 -11.86
C ASP A 225 -20.17 18.97 -12.99
N TYR A 226 -21.26 18.32 -12.64
CA TYR A 226 -22.29 17.79 -13.55
C TYR A 226 -23.65 18.48 -13.36
N ASN A 227 -23.69 19.55 -12.54
CA ASN A 227 -24.89 20.32 -12.23
C ASN A 227 -26.05 19.48 -11.63
N ILE A 228 -25.75 18.48 -10.81
CA ILE A 228 -26.73 17.60 -10.18
C ILE A 228 -27.18 18.15 -8.81
N HIS A 229 -26.21 18.61 -8.00
CA HIS A 229 -26.46 19.14 -6.67
C HIS A 229 -25.34 20.12 -6.26
N PRO A 230 -25.68 21.28 -5.66
CA PRO A 230 -24.68 22.24 -5.23
C PRO A 230 -23.78 21.69 -4.11
N ASN A 231 -22.56 22.19 -4.06
CA ASN A 231 -21.67 21.91 -2.94
C ASN A 231 -22.11 22.65 -1.68
N TYR A 232 -21.74 22.12 -0.51
CA TYR A 232 -21.88 22.81 0.77
C TYR A 232 -20.92 24.02 0.87
N ASP A 233 -21.24 25.00 1.68
CA ASP A 233 -20.44 26.22 1.83
C ASP A 233 -19.00 25.97 2.27
N GLU A 234 -18.77 24.93 3.09
CA GLU A 234 -17.44 24.52 3.54
C GLU A 234 -16.64 23.65 2.56
N TYR A 235 -17.22 23.31 1.40
CA TYR A 235 -16.58 22.48 0.39
C TYR A 235 -15.27 23.11 -0.10
N LYS A 236 -14.20 22.31 -0.16
CA LYS A 236 -12.87 22.72 -0.63
C LYS A 236 -12.50 22.03 -1.95
N TRP A 237 -12.46 20.72 -1.96
CA TRP A 237 -12.23 19.86 -3.13
C TRP A 237 -12.65 18.43 -2.87
N HIS A 238 -12.88 17.70 -3.93
CA HIS A 238 -13.28 16.29 -3.89
C HIS A 238 -12.05 15.36 -3.87
N HIS A 239 -12.04 14.40 -2.94
CA HIS A 239 -10.94 13.45 -2.77
C HIS A 239 -11.13 12.14 -3.55
N SER A 240 -11.92 12.11 -4.62
CA SER A 240 -12.15 10.94 -5.48
C SER A 240 -12.50 9.67 -4.68
N ASP A 241 -11.71 8.61 -4.80
CA ASP A 241 -11.90 7.31 -4.13
C ASP A 241 -12.06 7.42 -2.61
N GLN A 242 -11.35 8.34 -1.99
CA GLN A 242 -11.41 8.59 -0.54
C GLN A 242 -12.76 9.19 -0.12
N SER A 243 -13.29 10.13 -0.92
CA SER A 243 -14.63 10.68 -0.71
C SER A 243 -15.71 9.60 -0.79
N VAL A 244 -15.61 8.72 -1.80
CA VAL A 244 -16.53 7.61 -1.96
C VAL A 244 -16.43 6.63 -0.79
N LEU A 245 -15.20 6.26 -0.37
CA LEU A 245 -14.97 5.37 0.77
C LEU A 245 -15.60 5.91 2.04
N SER A 246 -15.49 7.23 2.29
CA SER A 246 -16.05 7.88 3.46
C SER A 246 -17.56 7.74 3.53
N LEU A 247 -18.27 7.93 2.41
CA LEU A 247 -19.72 7.74 2.35
C LEU A 247 -20.14 6.26 2.42
N ILE A 248 -19.36 5.36 1.84
CA ILE A 248 -19.59 3.91 1.98
C ILE A 248 -19.45 3.49 3.44
N TYR A 249 -18.43 3.98 4.16
CA TYR A 249 -18.26 3.72 5.59
C TYR A 249 -19.47 4.25 6.38
N HIS A 250 -19.85 5.50 6.20
CA HIS A 250 -20.99 6.10 6.89
C HIS A 250 -22.26 5.24 6.76
N LYS A 251 -22.53 4.73 5.55
CA LYS A 251 -23.71 3.90 5.25
C LYS A 251 -23.58 2.44 5.70
N ASN A 252 -22.36 1.94 5.93
CA ASN A 252 -22.09 0.53 6.24
C ASN A 252 -21.04 0.39 7.37
N PRO A 253 -21.32 0.89 8.59
CA PRO A 253 -20.33 0.88 9.67
C PRO A 253 -20.16 -0.49 10.35
N GLN A 254 -20.93 -1.51 9.94
CA GLN A 254 -20.91 -2.83 10.57
C GLN A 254 -19.55 -3.50 10.38
N SER A 255 -18.98 -4.00 11.47
CA SER A 255 -17.67 -4.66 11.50
C SER A 255 -16.50 -3.79 10.97
N VAL A 256 -16.68 -2.47 11.03
CA VAL A 256 -15.65 -1.49 10.69
C VAL A 256 -15.12 -0.86 11.97
N LYS A 257 -13.83 -0.97 12.20
CA LYS A 257 -13.12 -0.18 13.20
C LYS A 257 -12.44 0.98 12.52
N VAL A 258 -12.58 2.17 13.07
CA VAL A 258 -11.83 3.34 12.62
C VAL A 258 -10.85 3.74 13.72
N ILE A 259 -9.64 4.07 13.33
CA ILE A 259 -8.58 4.56 14.21
C ILE A 259 -8.13 5.95 13.78
N GLU A 260 -7.51 6.67 14.69
CA GLU A 260 -6.94 7.98 14.38
C GLU A 260 -5.63 7.86 13.59
N TYR A 261 -5.36 8.85 12.74
CA TYR A 261 -4.13 8.90 11.94
C TYR A 261 -2.86 8.70 12.81
N GLU A 262 -2.84 9.28 14.00
CA GLU A 262 -1.73 9.24 14.94
C GLU A 262 -1.39 7.81 15.38
N GLU A 263 -2.38 6.92 15.48
CA GLU A 263 -2.18 5.51 15.83
C GLU A 263 -1.37 4.75 14.78
N THR A 264 -1.43 5.18 13.52
CA THR A 264 -0.63 4.59 12.43
C THR A 264 0.85 5.01 12.50
N THR A 265 1.14 6.18 13.05
CA THR A 265 2.47 6.82 12.96
C THR A 265 3.57 6.06 13.69
N SER A 266 3.23 5.26 14.67
CA SER A 266 4.18 4.39 15.37
C SER A 266 4.71 3.26 14.48
N SER A 267 3.91 2.77 13.55
CA SER A 267 4.19 1.60 12.70
C SER A 267 4.51 1.98 11.27
N LEU A 268 3.98 3.10 10.79
CA LEU A 268 4.18 3.60 9.43
C LEU A 268 4.86 4.97 9.43
N SER A 269 5.54 5.26 8.36
CA SER A 269 6.03 6.61 8.06
C SER A 269 5.77 6.89 6.58
N TRP A 270 5.10 7.98 6.30
CA TRP A 270 4.86 8.41 4.93
C TRP A 270 6.05 9.22 4.41
N PHE A 271 6.66 8.79 3.29
CA PHE A 271 7.77 9.50 2.67
C PHE A 271 7.32 10.26 1.41
N HIS A 272 6.39 11.15 1.56
CA HIS A 272 5.81 11.93 0.48
C HIS A 272 6.87 12.49 -0.49
N ARG A 273 6.90 11.99 -1.75
CA ARG A 273 7.72 12.49 -2.88
C ARG A 273 9.24 12.66 -2.61
N LYS A 274 9.78 12.15 -1.52
CA LYS A 274 11.22 12.32 -1.21
C LYS A 274 12.16 11.67 -2.23
N TYR A 275 11.65 10.75 -3.02
CA TYR A 275 12.42 10.08 -4.09
C TYR A 275 12.21 10.72 -5.47
N SER A 276 11.66 11.93 -5.55
CA SER A 276 11.60 12.69 -6.79
C SER A 276 12.98 13.15 -7.22
N ASN A 277 13.31 12.92 -8.43
CA ASN A 277 14.34 13.31 -9.40
C ASN A 277 15.48 14.28 -9.02
N SER A 278 15.64 14.77 -7.81
CA SER A 278 16.62 15.82 -7.50
C SER A 278 17.91 15.33 -6.86
N SER A 279 18.13 14.02 -6.68
CA SER A 279 19.41 13.50 -6.21
C SER A 279 19.70 12.10 -6.76
N PRO A 280 20.67 11.97 -7.66
CA PRO A 280 21.12 10.67 -8.17
C PRO A 280 21.73 9.75 -7.09
N LEU A 281 21.96 10.27 -5.88
CA LEU A 281 22.51 9.50 -4.75
C LEU A 281 21.42 8.95 -3.81
N LYS A 282 20.16 9.37 -3.93
CA LYS A 282 19.05 8.88 -3.08
C LYS A 282 18.65 7.41 -3.31
N PRO A 283 18.71 6.83 -4.51
CA PRO A 283 18.57 5.40 -4.69
C PRO A 283 19.54 4.58 -3.83
N TRP A 284 20.70 5.11 -3.54
CA TRP A 284 21.73 4.47 -2.74
C TRP A 284 21.30 4.20 -1.30
N TYR A 285 20.65 5.16 -0.64
CA TYR A 285 20.19 5.00 0.75
C TYR A 285 19.04 4.00 0.85
N SER A 286 18.13 4.00 -0.13
CA SER A 286 17.05 3.02 -0.19
C SER A 286 17.55 1.62 -0.55
N ILE A 287 18.57 1.51 -1.40
CA ILE A 287 19.19 0.25 -1.81
C ILE A 287 19.88 -0.45 -0.63
N TYR A 288 20.60 0.31 0.21
CA TYR A 288 21.39 -0.29 1.28
C TYR A 288 20.66 -0.36 2.62
N GLY A 289 19.51 0.27 2.76
CA GLY A 289 18.85 0.39 4.06
C GLY A 289 19.81 1.00 5.10
N ILE A 290 20.72 1.89 4.67
CA ILE A 290 21.64 2.59 5.58
C ILE A 290 20.87 3.57 6.45
N ASP A 291 19.78 4.14 5.91
CA ASP A 291 18.88 5.02 6.67
C ASP A 291 18.06 4.28 7.73
N PRO A 292 17.67 3.03 7.51
CA PRO A 292 16.88 2.24 8.46
C PRO A 292 17.66 1.19 9.23
N ILE A 293 18.98 1.22 9.26
CA ILE A 293 19.78 0.34 10.15
C ILE A 293 19.24 0.39 11.58
N ILE A 294 18.60 1.48 11.95
CA ILE A 294 17.99 1.71 13.27
C ILE A 294 16.68 0.91 13.49
N ASN A 295 16.07 0.33 12.45
CA ASN A 295 14.72 -0.26 12.56
C ASN A 295 14.59 -1.71 12.08
N PHE A 296 15.66 -2.42 11.83
CA PHE A 296 15.62 -3.87 11.62
C PHE A 296 15.58 -4.61 12.95
N ASN A 297 14.52 -4.42 13.71
CA ASN A 297 14.22 -5.35 14.80
C ASN A 297 13.59 -6.60 14.19
N THR A 298 14.45 -7.53 13.85
CA THR A 298 14.14 -8.78 13.19
C THR A 298 13.71 -9.81 14.23
N ASN A 299 12.55 -9.67 14.86
CA ASN A 299 11.91 -10.81 15.51
C ASN A 299 11.44 -11.80 14.42
N GLY A 300 12.42 -12.46 13.89
CA GLY A 300 12.58 -13.39 12.87
C GLY A 300 11.50 -14.39 12.54
N LYS A 301 10.39 -14.03 11.91
CA LYS A 301 9.70 -14.98 11.04
C LYS A 301 10.22 -14.81 9.61
N VAL A 302 10.86 -15.85 9.11
CA VAL A 302 11.11 -15.98 7.66
C VAL A 302 9.75 -16.05 7.01
N LEU A 303 9.48 -15.13 6.08
CA LEU A 303 8.27 -15.18 5.27
C LEU A 303 8.27 -16.51 4.50
N PRO A 304 7.24 -17.34 4.63
CA PRO A 304 7.09 -18.53 3.79
C PRO A 304 6.61 -18.16 2.38
N SER A 305 6.77 -16.89 1.94
CA SER A 305 6.35 -16.45 0.62
C SER A 305 7.29 -16.98 -0.45
N THR A 306 6.76 -17.29 -1.62
CA THR A 306 7.55 -17.59 -2.83
C THR A 306 8.54 -16.47 -3.14
N ALA A 307 8.23 -15.23 -2.78
CA ALA A 307 9.09 -14.07 -2.87
C ALA A 307 10.41 -14.22 -2.07
N LEU A 308 10.40 -14.91 -0.94
CA LEU A 308 11.59 -15.12 -0.10
C LEU A 308 12.30 -16.46 -0.35
N ILE A 309 11.59 -17.50 -0.76
CA ILE A 309 12.20 -18.76 -1.20
C ILE A 309 13.14 -18.49 -2.38
N ASN A 310 12.77 -17.56 -3.24
CA ASN A 310 13.55 -17.11 -4.39
C ASN A 310 14.38 -15.85 -4.13
N THR A 311 14.53 -15.40 -2.88
CA THR A 311 15.30 -14.20 -2.56
C THR A 311 16.78 -14.43 -2.85
N PRO A 312 17.48 -13.52 -3.55
CA PRO A 312 18.90 -13.65 -3.82
C PRO A 312 19.72 -13.85 -2.54
N PRO A 313 20.86 -14.56 -2.62
CA PRO A 313 21.71 -14.90 -1.48
C PRO A 313 22.08 -13.74 -0.56
N ILE A 314 22.13 -12.53 -1.11
CA ILE A 314 22.49 -11.31 -0.34
C ILE A 314 21.47 -10.95 0.74
N VAL A 315 20.17 -11.19 0.53
CA VAL A 315 19.16 -10.93 1.58
C VAL A 315 19.31 -11.96 2.71
N ARG A 316 19.70 -13.19 2.38
CA ARG A 316 20.02 -14.22 3.38
C ARG A 316 21.29 -13.88 4.14
N LEU A 317 22.33 -13.39 3.45
CA LEU A 317 23.58 -12.96 4.07
C LEU A 317 23.35 -11.75 4.99
N ARG A 318 22.57 -10.79 4.55
CA ARG A 318 22.21 -9.59 5.35
C ARG A 318 21.42 -9.97 6.60
N LYS A 319 20.46 -10.89 6.48
CA LYS A 319 19.74 -11.45 7.62
C LYS A 319 20.71 -12.15 8.59
N TRP A 320 21.62 -12.97 8.07
CA TRP A 320 22.63 -13.67 8.87
C TRP A 320 23.56 -12.68 9.61
N VAL A 321 24.08 -11.68 8.93
CA VAL A 321 24.94 -10.63 9.55
C VAL A 321 24.22 -9.93 10.70
N ILE A 322 22.95 -9.58 10.52
CA ILE A 322 22.15 -8.89 11.56
C ILE A 322 21.86 -9.81 12.75
N GLU A 323 21.55 -11.07 12.49
CA GLU A 323 21.24 -12.05 13.54
C GLU A 323 22.47 -12.42 14.40
N TYR A 324 23.69 -12.31 13.84
CA TYR A 324 24.93 -12.66 14.57
C TYR A 324 25.74 -11.46 15.08
N THR A 325 25.29 -10.24 14.84
CA THR A 325 25.93 -8.99 15.34
C THR A 325 25.11 -8.32 16.45
N GLN A 326 23.99 -8.90 16.86
CA GLN A 326 23.22 -8.58 18.07
C GLN A 326 23.42 -9.68 19.12
#